data_cc5d8deb369fe0d9aa354e2cfe185ec8
#
_entry.id   cc5d8deb369fe0d9aa354e2cfe185ec8
#
_cell.length_a   1.000
_cell.length_b   1.000
_cell.length_c   1.000
_cell.angle_alpha   90.00
_cell.angle_beta   90.00
_cell.angle_gamma   90.00
#
_symmetry.space_group_name_H-M   'P 1'
#
loop_
_entity.id
_entity.type
_entity.pdbx_description
1 polymer ?
#
loop_
_entity_poly.entity_id
_entity_poly.type
_entity_poly.pdbx_seq_one_letter_code
_entity_poly.pdbx_strand_id
1 'polypeptide(L)'
;MSLFLKCINGSKVERPPIWFMRQAGRYLTEYRNTRRSAGSFLELCYNSDLATEVTLQPIDRFGFDAAILFADILLVLDALGVNVQFIEGQGPVLEAIKNKRDIQKISNVQRIHEKLYPVYETV
;
A
#
# COMPACT_ATOMS: atom_id res chain seq x y z
N MET A 1 -20.23 -9.85 12.92
CA MET A 1 -20.15 -9.28 11.55
C MET A 1 -19.95 -7.77 11.69
N SER A 2 -18.91 -7.21 11.05
CA SER A 2 -18.63 -5.77 11.14
C SER A 2 -19.74 -4.93 10.51
N LEU A 3 -19.80 -3.64 10.89
CA LEU A 3 -20.79 -2.69 10.33
C LEU A 3 -20.68 -2.63 8.79
N PHE A 4 -19.44 -2.62 8.28
CA PHE A 4 -19.16 -2.63 6.85
C PHE A 4 -19.75 -3.86 6.14
N LEU A 5 -19.51 -5.06 6.67
CA LEU A 5 -20.05 -6.30 6.07
C LEU A 5 -21.59 -6.36 6.15
N LYS A 6 -22.19 -5.88 7.22
CA LYS A 6 -23.66 -5.78 7.30
C LYS A 6 -24.21 -4.87 6.20
N CYS A 7 -23.58 -3.71 6.00
CA CYS A 7 -24.00 -2.72 5.01
C CYS A 7 -23.91 -3.27 3.58
N ILE A 8 -22.79 -3.87 3.17
CA ILE A 8 -22.63 -4.40 1.81
C ILE A 8 -23.54 -5.60 1.52
N ASN A 9 -23.95 -6.36 2.57
CA ASN A 9 -24.92 -7.44 2.46
C ASN A 9 -26.40 -6.95 2.50
N GLY A 10 -26.62 -5.64 2.38
CA GLY A 10 -27.97 -5.07 2.32
C GLY A 10 -28.73 -5.04 3.66
N SER A 11 -28.06 -5.33 4.78
CA SER A 11 -28.69 -5.24 6.09
C SER A 11 -28.88 -3.78 6.52
N LYS A 12 -29.98 -3.48 7.22
CA LYS A 12 -30.16 -2.17 7.83
C LYS A 12 -29.10 -1.95 8.92
N VAL A 13 -28.41 -0.81 8.85
CA VAL A 13 -27.38 -0.40 9.79
C VAL A 13 -27.76 0.92 10.45
N GLU A 14 -27.27 1.17 11.67
CA GLU A 14 -27.58 2.38 12.44
C GLU A 14 -26.94 3.64 11.85
N ARG A 15 -25.78 3.49 11.21
CA ARG A 15 -25.04 4.54 10.52
C ARG A 15 -24.28 3.97 9.33
N PRO A 16 -23.91 4.77 8.33
CA PRO A 16 -23.02 4.29 7.27
C PRO A 16 -21.64 3.93 7.82
N PRO A 17 -20.99 2.87 7.30
CA PRO A 17 -19.59 2.58 7.61
C PRO A 17 -18.70 3.69 7.06
N ILE A 18 -17.61 4.00 7.76
CA ILE A 18 -16.71 5.10 7.43
C ILE A 18 -15.33 4.57 7.12
N TRP A 19 -14.80 5.03 6.00
CA TRP A 19 -13.41 4.94 5.58
C TRP A 19 -12.99 6.28 4.97
N PHE A 20 -11.76 6.72 5.24
CA PHE A 20 -11.21 7.92 4.63
C PHE A 20 -10.03 7.60 3.73
N MET A 21 -9.99 8.18 2.53
CA MET A 21 -8.82 8.13 1.67
C MET A 21 -7.60 8.68 2.41
N ARG A 22 -6.50 7.90 2.41
CA ARG A 22 -5.25 8.26 3.11
C ARG A 22 -5.40 8.36 4.62
N GLN A 23 -6.29 7.57 5.21
CA GLN A 23 -6.44 7.50 6.68
C GLN A 23 -5.15 7.04 7.37
N ALA A 24 -4.32 6.17 6.74
CA ALA A 24 -2.94 5.93 7.13
C ALA A 24 -2.01 6.96 6.45
N GLY A 25 -1.07 7.53 7.19
CA GLY A 25 -0.16 8.51 6.59
C GLY A 25 0.67 9.33 7.58
N ARG A 26 1.48 10.23 7.03
CA ARG A 26 2.50 11.00 7.75
C ARG A 26 1.98 11.93 8.86
N TYR A 27 0.70 12.21 8.92
CA TYR A 27 0.10 12.99 10.00
C TYR A 27 0.07 12.20 11.33
N LEU A 28 0.09 10.86 11.27
CA LEU A 28 0.17 9.98 12.44
C LEU A 28 1.61 9.85 12.93
N THR A 29 1.82 10.01 14.22
CA THR A 29 3.14 9.83 14.84
C THR A 29 3.60 8.38 14.75
N GLU A 30 2.72 7.43 15.02
CA GLU A 30 2.92 5.99 14.90
C GLU A 30 3.35 5.62 13.48
N TYR A 31 2.67 6.13 12.45
CA TYR A 31 3.09 5.93 11.07
C TYR A 31 4.53 6.41 10.81
N ARG A 32 4.87 7.62 11.27
CA ARG A 32 6.22 8.15 11.08
C ARG A 32 7.29 7.29 11.76
N ASN A 33 6.98 6.69 12.90
CA ASN A 33 7.88 5.79 13.62
C ASN A 33 8.09 4.49 12.83
N THR A 34 7.01 3.81 12.45
CA THR A 34 7.05 2.59 11.64
C THR A 34 7.75 2.84 10.29
N ARG A 35 7.44 3.98 9.63
CA ARG A 35 8.08 4.38 8.38
C ARG A 35 9.60 4.57 8.53
N ARG A 36 10.05 5.11 9.66
CA ARG A 36 11.49 5.28 9.95
C ARG A 36 12.17 3.95 10.20
N SER A 37 11.55 3.04 10.93
CA SER A 37 12.10 1.71 11.19
C SER A 37 12.20 0.84 9.94
N ALA A 38 11.32 1.04 8.96
CA ALA A 38 11.33 0.31 7.69
C ALA A 38 12.52 0.68 6.78
N GLY A 39 13.20 1.81 7.00
CA GLY A 39 14.29 2.27 6.15
C GLY A 39 13.82 3.04 4.92
N SER A 40 13.17 2.41 3.96
CA SER A 40 12.65 3.06 2.76
C SER A 40 11.12 2.89 2.61
N PHE A 41 10.53 3.66 1.69
CA PHE A 41 9.09 3.53 1.41
C PHE A 41 8.74 2.18 0.75
N LEU A 42 9.60 1.72 -0.16
CA LEU A 42 9.41 0.41 -0.80
C LEU A 42 9.57 -0.72 0.21
N GLU A 43 10.56 -0.64 1.11
CA GLU A 43 10.73 -1.63 2.18
C GLU A 43 9.51 -1.69 3.10
N LEU A 44 8.89 -0.56 3.43
CA LEU A 44 7.64 -0.54 4.17
C LEU A 44 6.52 -1.28 3.42
N CYS A 45 6.35 -1.01 2.13
CA CYS A 45 5.30 -1.63 1.32
C CYS A 45 5.52 -3.13 1.07
N TYR A 46 6.78 -3.58 1.00
CA TYR A 46 7.12 -5.00 0.80
C TYR A 46 7.32 -5.79 2.10
N ASN A 47 7.12 -5.17 3.24
CA ASN A 47 7.14 -5.86 4.52
C ASN A 47 5.69 -6.04 5.01
N SER A 48 5.18 -7.27 4.95
CA SER A 48 3.78 -7.59 5.29
C SER A 48 3.42 -7.20 6.71
N ASP A 49 4.30 -7.37 7.69
CA ASP A 49 4.04 -7.02 9.08
C ASP A 49 3.93 -5.50 9.27
N LEU A 50 4.89 -4.74 8.72
CA LEU A 50 4.89 -3.28 8.82
C LEU A 50 3.75 -2.64 8.01
N ALA A 51 3.43 -3.18 6.83
CA ALA A 51 2.31 -2.73 6.02
C ALA A 51 0.97 -3.00 6.71
N THR A 52 0.82 -4.16 7.36
CA THR A 52 -0.34 -4.50 8.18
C THR A 52 -0.46 -3.54 9.36
N GLU A 53 0.63 -3.33 10.12
CA GLU A 53 0.65 -2.38 11.24
C GLU A 53 0.17 -1.00 10.80
N VAL A 54 0.74 -0.45 9.74
CA VAL A 54 0.38 0.87 9.21
C VAL A 54 -1.07 0.93 8.72
N THR A 55 -1.57 -0.15 8.15
CA THR A 55 -2.97 -0.26 7.71
C THR A 55 -3.93 -0.18 8.90
N LEU A 56 -3.59 -0.81 10.03
CA LEU A 56 -4.43 -0.90 11.21
C LEU A 56 -4.35 0.31 12.14
N GLN A 57 -3.24 1.05 12.16
CA GLN A 57 -3.05 2.22 13.03
C GLN A 57 -4.24 3.20 13.05
N PRO A 58 -4.83 3.62 11.91
CA PRO A 58 -6.00 4.50 11.93
C PRO A 58 -7.28 3.79 12.42
N ILE A 59 -7.40 2.49 12.23
CA ILE A 59 -8.52 1.70 12.77
C ILE A 59 -8.45 1.72 14.30
N ASP A 60 -7.29 1.40 14.86
CA ASP A 60 -7.09 1.35 16.32
C ASP A 60 -7.26 2.73 16.98
N ARG A 61 -6.80 3.78 16.29
CA ARG A 61 -6.82 5.14 16.83
C ARG A 61 -8.18 5.82 16.72
N PHE A 62 -8.91 5.63 15.64
CA PHE A 62 -10.14 6.38 15.33
C PHE A 62 -11.41 5.52 15.26
N GLY A 63 -11.27 4.19 15.26
CA GLY A 63 -12.41 3.29 15.16
C GLY A 63 -13.09 3.31 13.78
N PHE A 64 -12.35 3.51 12.69
CA PHE A 64 -12.90 3.41 11.34
C PHE A 64 -13.40 1.99 11.04
N ASP A 65 -14.42 1.88 10.18
CA ASP A 65 -15.11 0.62 9.91
C ASP A 65 -14.45 -0.23 8.83
N ALA A 66 -13.53 0.36 8.07
CA ALA A 66 -12.83 -0.31 6.99
C ALA A 66 -11.41 0.26 6.81
N ALA A 67 -10.54 -0.55 6.24
CA ALA A 67 -9.21 -0.15 5.79
C ALA A 67 -8.98 -0.66 4.36
N ILE A 68 -8.17 0.09 3.62
CA ILE A 68 -7.51 -0.41 2.41
C ILE A 68 -6.07 -0.67 2.79
N LEU A 69 -5.56 -1.83 2.44
CA LEU A 69 -4.18 -2.24 2.65
C LEU A 69 -3.21 -1.12 2.25
N PHE A 70 -2.24 -0.83 3.11
CA PHE A 70 -1.20 0.16 2.84
C PHE A 70 -0.27 -0.35 1.73
N ALA A 71 -0.37 0.26 0.56
CA ALA A 71 0.44 -0.04 -0.62
C ALA A 71 0.57 1.23 -1.48
N ASP A 72 1.32 1.11 -2.58
CA ASP A 72 1.44 2.17 -3.58
C ASP A 72 1.21 1.61 -4.99
N ILE A 73 0.59 2.40 -5.86
CA ILE A 73 0.34 2.01 -7.25
C ILE A 73 1.64 1.75 -8.04
N LEU A 74 2.75 2.34 -7.61
CA LEU A 74 4.06 2.17 -8.26
C LEU A 74 4.72 0.82 -7.94
N LEU A 75 4.20 0.04 -6.98
CA LEU A 75 4.69 -1.32 -6.71
C LEU A 75 4.53 -2.22 -7.93
N VAL A 76 3.49 -2.02 -8.73
CA VAL A 76 3.30 -2.75 -9.99
C VAL A 76 4.41 -2.43 -10.98
N LEU A 77 4.81 -1.16 -11.08
CA LEU A 77 5.91 -0.75 -11.97
C LEU A 77 7.26 -1.26 -11.47
N ASP A 78 7.50 -1.21 -10.16
CA ASP A 78 8.70 -1.78 -9.55
C ASP A 78 8.76 -3.31 -9.76
N ALA A 79 7.63 -4.02 -9.63
CA ALA A 79 7.54 -5.45 -9.91
C ALA A 79 7.74 -5.79 -11.39
N LEU A 80 7.34 -4.90 -12.29
CA LEU A 80 7.63 -4.99 -13.72
C LEU A 80 9.12 -4.77 -14.06
N GLY A 81 9.93 -4.34 -13.08
CA GLY A 81 11.35 -4.08 -13.28
C GLY A 81 11.67 -2.64 -13.72
N VAL A 82 10.69 -1.74 -13.64
CA VAL A 82 10.93 -0.30 -13.82
C VAL A 82 11.66 0.22 -12.59
N ASN A 83 12.71 1.02 -12.81
CA ASN A 83 13.43 1.65 -11.69
C ASN A 83 12.55 2.74 -11.05
N VAL A 84 11.99 2.44 -9.89
CA VAL A 84 11.16 3.34 -9.09
C VAL A 84 11.98 3.83 -7.91
N GLN A 85 12.17 5.14 -7.81
CA GLN A 85 12.87 5.77 -6.68
C GLN A 85 11.96 6.79 -5.99
N PHE A 86 11.99 6.83 -4.66
CA PHE A 86 11.29 7.85 -3.87
C PHE A 86 12.34 8.80 -3.30
N ILE A 87 12.41 10.01 -3.88
CA ILE A 87 13.39 11.04 -3.50
C ILE A 87 12.68 12.02 -2.55
N GLU A 88 13.30 12.26 -1.39
CA GLU A 88 12.76 13.22 -0.42
C GLU A 88 12.65 14.62 -1.03
N GLY A 89 11.49 15.25 -0.84
CA GLY A 89 11.19 16.59 -1.40
C GLY A 89 10.78 16.61 -2.88
N GLN A 90 11.08 15.56 -3.65
CA GLN A 90 10.72 15.44 -5.06
C GLN A 90 9.57 14.44 -5.32
N GLY A 91 9.46 13.40 -4.46
CA GLY A 91 8.50 12.32 -4.63
C GLY A 91 9.01 11.18 -5.52
N PRO A 92 8.12 10.42 -6.19
CA PRO A 92 8.51 9.31 -7.02
C PRO A 92 9.17 9.76 -8.33
N VAL A 93 10.28 9.11 -8.65
CA VAL A 93 11.02 9.30 -9.91
C VAL A 93 11.06 7.97 -10.65
N LEU A 94 10.66 7.98 -11.90
CA LEU A 94 10.58 6.81 -12.76
C LEU A 94 11.48 6.96 -13.98
N GLU A 95 12.10 5.85 -14.37
CA GLU A 95 12.81 5.79 -15.65
C GLU A 95 11.80 5.56 -16.78
N ALA A 96 11.77 6.47 -17.77
CA ALA A 96 10.86 6.36 -18.90
C ALA A 96 11.31 5.28 -19.88
N ILE A 97 10.36 4.50 -20.40
CA ILE A 97 10.58 3.57 -21.52
C ILE A 97 10.71 4.40 -22.80
N LYS A 98 11.89 4.37 -23.46
CA LYS A 98 12.19 5.18 -24.64
C LYS A 98 12.34 4.38 -25.93
N ASN A 99 12.56 3.08 -25.80
CA ASN A 99 12.84 2.22 -26.97
C ASN A 99 12.45 0.76 -26.72
N LYS A 100 12.52 -0.07 -27.79
CA LYS A 100 12.18 -1.49 -27.72
C LYS A 100 13.05 -2.30 -26.73
N ARG A 101 14.29 -1.91 -26.50
CA ARG A 101 15.18 -2.61 -25.55
C ARG A 101 14.71 -2.41 -24.11
N ASP A 102 14.14 -1.25 -23.80
CA ASP A 102 13.60 -0.99 -22.48
C ASP A 102 12.37 -1.86 -22.20
N ILE A 103 11.53 -2.10 -23.23
CA ILE A 103 10.39 -3.03 -23.13
C ILE A 103 10.86 -4.47 -22.84
N GLN A 104 11.98 -4.89 -23.41
CA GLN A 104 12.54 -6.23 -23.18
C GLN A 104 13.04 -6.45 -21.75
N LYS A 105 13.27 -5.38 -20.98
CA LYS A 105 13.65 -5.45 -19.57
C LYS A 105 12.45 -5.68 -18.64
N ILE A 106 11.23 -5.52 -19.17
CA ILE A 106 10.00 -5.72 -18.38
C ILE A 106 9.91 -7.19 -17.96
N SER A 107 9.69 -7.40 -16.67
CA SER A 107 9.57 -8.73 -16.08
C SER A 107 8.35 -9.49 -16.61
N ASN A 108 8.46 -10.81 -16.65
CA ASN A 108 7.31 -11.67 -16.97
C ASN A 108 6.32 -11.73 -15.79
N VAL A 109 5.11 -12.22 -16.05
CA VAL A 109 4.01 -12.29 -15.06
C VAL A 109 4.42 -13.05 -13.79
N GLN A 110 5.16 -14.15 -13.93
CA GLN A 110 5.61 -14.95 -12.79
C GLN A 110 6.48 -14.14 -11.82
N ARG A 111 7.46 -13.41 -12.33
CA ARG A 111 8.33 -12.55 -11.51
C ARG A 111 7.57 -11.40 -10.84
N ILE A 112 6.53 -10.87 -11.50
CA ILE A 112 5.67 -9.84 -10.92
C ILE A 112 4.98 -10.37 -9.67
N HIS A 113 4.38 -11.56 -9.75
CA HIS A 113 3.72 -12.19 -8.61
C HIS A 113 4.70 -12.53 -7.48
N GLU A 114 5.88 -13.04 -7.80
CA GLU A 114 6.94 -13.31 -6.82
C GLU A 114 7.34 -12.03 -6.07
N LYS A 115 7.53 -10.93 -6.79
CA LYS A 115 7.90 -9.64 -6.20
C LYS A 115 6.76 -9.03 -5.35
N LEU A 116 5.50 -9.17 -5.79
CA LEU A 116 4.33 -8.65 -5.09
C LEU A 116 3.83 -9.58 -3.97
N TYR A 117 4.42 -10.76 -3.81
CA TYR A 117 3.98 -11.75 -2.82
C TYR A 117 3.84 -11.17 -1.39
N PRO A 118 4.79 -10.38 -0.86
CA PRO A 118 4.63 -9.77 0.46
C PRO A 118 3.42 -8.83 0.58
N VAL A 119 3.03 -8.19 -0.54
CA VAL A 119 1.83 -7.33 -0.59
C VAL A 119 0.57 -8.18 -0.46
N TYR A 120 0.56 -9.37 -1.06
CA TYR A 120 -0.56 -10.31 -0.92
C TYR A 120 -0.65 -10.87 0.51
N GLU A 121 0.48 -11.10 1.18
CA GLU A 121 0.52 -11.55 2.58
C GLU A 121 0.00 -10.50 3.57
N THR A 122 -0.04 -9.22 3.20
CA THR A 122 -0.56 -8.14 4.04
C THR A 122 -2.09 -8.23 4.20
N VAL A 123 -2.80 -8.91 3.30
CA VAL A 123 -4.26 -9.08 3.32
C VAL A 123 -4.69 -10.18 4.26
#